data_1a7dff29de9e284523b67e8a02f4561d
#
_entry.id   1a7dff29de9e284523b67e8a02f4561d
#
_cell.length_a   1.000
_cell.length_b   1.000
_cell.length_c   1.000
_cell.angle_alpha   90.00
_cell.angle_beta   90.00
_cell.angle_gamma   90.00
#
_symmetry.space_group_name_H-M   'P 1'
#
loop_
_entity.id
_entity.type
_entity.pdbx_description
1 polymer ?
#
loop_
_entity_poly.entity_id
_entity_poly.type
_entity_poly.pdbx_seq_one_letter_code
_entity_poly.pdbx_strand_id
1 'polypeptide(L)'
;VASPFDAWLLLRSVKTISLRVQKQFDNAKYIADWLDNNPKVTKVVYPGLPSHSQFELASQQQFSPDNKPVYGSMISFEVDNNIDLDKFAKKLNIITLAESLGGVKSLISCPYSMTHASVPEDEKIKLGITPNLLRFSVGIEHVEDLISELDFAMDDN
;
A
#
# COMPACT_ATOMS: atom_id res chain seq x y z
N VAL A 1 -21.90 11.18 17.56
CA VAL A 1 -22.17 9.95 18.32
C VAL A 1 -22.66 8.90 17.33
N ALA A 2 -22.08 7.69 17.36
CA ALA A 2 -22.49 6.61 16.47
C ALA A 2 -23.93 6.16 16.77
N SER A 3 -24.68 5.84 15.71
CA SER A 3 -26.02 5.26 15.85
C SER A 3 -25.93 3.84 16.42
N PRO A 4 -27.00 3.29 17.02
CA PRO A 4 -27.00 1.90 17.48
C PRO A 4 -26.68 0.89 16.37
N PHE A 5 -27.11 1.17 15.14
CA PHE A 5 -26.83 0.32 13.98
C PHE A 5 -25.32 0.36 13.60
N ASP A 6 -24.72 1.54 13.58
CA ASP A 6 -23.28 1.70 13.32
C ASP A 6 -22.44 1.02 14.41
N ALA A 7 -22.84 1.20 15.68
CA ALA A 7 -22.18 0.54 16.80
C ALA A 7 -22.24 -1.00 16.70
N TRP A 8 -23.39 -1.54 16.30
CA TRP A 8 -23.55 -2.96 16.06
C TRP A 8 -22.65 -3.46 14.90
N LEU A 9 -22.60 -2.73 13.78
CA LEU A 9 -21.73 -3.05 12.64
C LEU A 9 -20.25 -3.05 13.04
N LEU A 10 -19.81 -2.06 13.84
CA LEU A 10 -18.45 -1.98 14.35
C LEU A 10 -18.12 -3.19 15.24
N LEU A 11 -18.98 -3.49 16.21
CA LEU A 11 -18.82 -4.64 17.10
C LEU A 11 -18.79 -5.98 16.35
N ARG A 12 -19.59 -6.10 15.30
CA ARG A 12 -19.57 -7.27 14.42
C ARG A 12 -18.25 -7.37 13.62
N SER A 13 -17.79 -6.24 13.07
CA SER A 13 -16.63 -6.19 12.19
C SER A 13 -15.32 -6.39 12.94
N VAL A 14 -15.22 -5.92 14.19
CA VAL A 14 -14.01 -6.04 15.01
C VAL A 14 -13.67 -7.50 15.35
N LYS A 15 -14.66 -8.40 15.36
CA LYS A 15 -14.46 -9.82 15.70
C LYS A 15 -13.51 -10.55 14.73
N THR A 16 -13.35 -10.05 13.50
CA THR A 16 -12.47 -10.64 12.46
C THR A 16 -11.28 -9.76 12.13
N ILE A 17 -11.03 -8.70 12.93
CA ILE A 17 -9.99 -7.72 12.60
C ILE A 17 -8.59 -8.36 12.59
N SER A 18 -8.28 -9.21 13.55
CA SER A 18 -6.98 -9.87 13.65
C SER A 18 -6.69 -10.76 12.42
N LEU A 19 -7.69 -11.50 11.93
CA LEU A 19 -7.55 -12.34 10.75
C LEU A 19 -7.29 -11.51 9.48
N ARG A 20 -8.06 -10.44 9.31
CA ARG A 20 -7.93 -9.55 8.13
C ARG A 20 -6.58 -8.82 8.13
N VAL A 21 -6.23 -8.24 9.26
CA VAL A 21 -4.99 -7.47 9.40
C VAL A 21 -3.77 -8.36 9.27
N GLN A 22 -3.79 -9.59 9.82
CA GLN A 22 -2.70 -10.55 9.62
C GLN A 22 -2.52 -10.87 8.12
N LYS A 23 -3.61 -11.17 7.41
CA LYS A 23 -3.54 -11.45 5.98
C LYS A 23 -3.02 -10.25 5.17
N GLN A 24 -3.44 -9.02 5.54
CA GLN A 24 -2.92 -7.80 4.92
C GLN A 24 -1.41 -7.63 5.16
N PHE A 25 -0.91 -7.91 6.36
CA PHE A 25 0.52 -7.83 6.68
C PHE A 25 1.34 -8.84 5.88
N ASP A 26 0.87 -10.09 5.81
CA ASP A 26 1.52 -11.15 5.05
C ASP A 26 1.62 -10.77 3.57
N ASN A 27 0.51 -10.32 2.99
CA ASN A 27 0.47 -9.85 1.60
C ASN A 27 1.40 -8.65 1.38
N ALA A 28 1.34 -7.65 2.27
CA ALA A 28 2.15 -6.43 2.14
C ALA A 28 3.65 -6.72 2.22
N LYS A 29 4.07 -7.59 3.13
CA LYS A 29 5.48 -7.99 3.23
C LYS A 29 5.95 -8.66 1.94
N TYR A 30 5.16 -9.60 1.42
CA TYR A 30 5.49 -10.32 0.20
C TYR A 30 5.56 -9.39 -1.02
N ILE A 31 4.59 -8.49 -1.15
CA ILE A 31 4.55 -7.50 -2.24
C ILE A 31 5.70 -6.50 -2.12
N ALA A 32 6.02 -6.02 -0.89
CA ALA A 32 7.13 -5.10 -0.69
C ALA A 32 8.48 -5.72 -1.08
N ASP A 33 8.72 -6.99 -0.73
CA ASP A 33 9.91 -7.72 -1.14
C ASP A 33 9.98 -7.88 -2.68
N TRP A 34 8.84 -8.17 -3.32
CA TRP A 34 8.77 -8.28 -4.78
C TRP A 34 9.02 -6.93 -5.47
N LEU A 35 8.43 -5.85 -4.97
CA LEU A 35 8.64 -4.50 -5.49
C LEU A 35 10.10 -4.05 -5.37
N ASP A 36 10.75 -4.34 -4.22
CA ASP A 36 12.15 -3.96 -3.96
C ASP A 36 13.13 -4.66 -4.91
N ASN A 37 12.74 -5.80 -5.47
CA ASN A 37 13.51 -6.56 -6.46
C ASN A 37 13.05 -6.34 -7.92
N ASN A 38 12.05 -5.51 -8.16
CA ASN A 38 11.52 -5.29 -9.51
C ASN A 38 12.27 -4.16 -10.22
N PRO A 39 12.86 -4.39 -11.41
CA PRO A 39 13.64 -3.37 -12.14
C PRO A 39 12.83 -2.15 -12.60
N LYS A 40 11.50 -2.23 -12.63
CA LYS A 40 10.60 -1.14 -12.98
C LYS A 40 10.29 -0.22 -11.78
N VAL A 41 10.75 -0.58 -10.58
CA VAL A 41 10.55 0.15 -9.34
C VAL A 41 11.86 0.77 -8.89
N THR A 42 11.87 2.08 -8.72
CA THR A 42 13.08 2.85 -8.38
C THR A 42 13.27 3.00 -6.87
N LYS A 43 12.18 2.88 -6.10
CA LYS A 43 12.23 3.03 -4.65
C LYS A 43 11.02 2.36 -4.01
N VAL A 44 11.25 1.70 -2.86
CA VAL A 44 10.18 1.19 -1.99
C VAL A 44 10.34 1.75 -0.58
N VAL A 45 9.26 2.22 0.01
CA VAL A 45 9.20 2.69 1.39
C VAL A 45 8.23 1.81 2.14
N TYR A 46 8.76 0.86 2.88
CA TYR A 46 8.01 -0.07 3.71
C TYR A 46 8.82 -0.42 4.97
N PRO A 47 8.28 -0.25 6.18
CA PRO A 47 9.03 -0.44 7.42
C PRO A 47 9.59 -1.86 7.62
N GLY A 48 9.04 -2.84 6.91
CA GLY A 48 9.50 -4.23 6.95
C GLY A 48 10.64 -4.58 6.00
N LEU A 49 11.18 -3.63 5.25
CA LEU A 49 12.37 -3.83 4.41
C LEU A 49 13.64 -3.44 5.19
N PRO A 50 14.71 -4.22 5.13
CA PRO A 50 16.00 -3.87 5.76
C PRO A 50 16.60 -2.53 5.27
N SER A 51 16.23 -2.10 4.06
CA SER A 51 16.61 -0.81 3.47
C SER A 51 15.92 0.40 4.12
N HIS A 52 14.82 0.18 4.88
CA HIS A 52 14.09 1.26 5.52
C HIS A 52 14.85 1.82 6.73
N SER A 53 14.99 3.15 6.81
CA SER A 53 15.79 3.84 7.84
C SER A 53 15.35 3.54 9.29
N GLN A 54 14.12 3.11 9.50
CA GLN A 54 13.56 2.78 10.82
C GLN A 54 13.21 1.29 10.96
N PHE A 55 13.80 0.43 10.15
CA PHE A 55 13.55 -1.02 10.20
C PHE A 55 13.76 -1.61 11.58
N GLU A 56 14.90 -1.32 12.23
CA GLU A 56 15.23 -1.79 13.58
C GLU A 56 14.20 -1.33 14.62
N LEU A 57 13.79 -0.06 14.56
CA LEU A 57 12.78 0.48 15.45
C LEU A 57 11.42 -0.19 15.24
N ALA A 58 10.99 -0.34 13.99
CA ALA A 58 9.73 -1.01 13.65
C ALA A 58 9.73 -2.46 14.12
N SER A 59 10.85 -3.18 13.96
CA SER A 59 11.02 -4.56 14.42
C SER A 59 10.93 -4.72 15.93
N GLN A 60 11.20 -3.66 16.70
CA GLN A 60 11.11 -3.64 18.16
C GLN A 60 9.76 -3.17 18.70
N GLN A 61 8.92 -2.53 17.87
CA GLN A 61 7.69 -1.89 18.33
C GLN A 61 6.42 -2.52 17.78
N GLN A 62 6.49 -3.18 16.62
CA GLN A 62 5.31 -3.65 15.90
C GLN A 62 5.24 -5.19 15.92
N PHE A 63 4.27 -5.72 16.66
CA PHE A 63 4.10 -7.16 16.82
C PHE A 63 2.67 -7.61 16.54
N SER A 64 2.55 -8.78 15.93
CA SER A 64 1.30 -9.52 15.85
C SER A 64 0.91 -10.09 17.24
N PRO A 65 -0.33 -10.56 17.43
CA PRO A 65 -0.73 -11.26 18.65
C PRO A 65 0.16 -12.46 18.98
N ASP A 66 0.78 -13.10 18.00
CA ASP A 66 1.72 -14.21 18.15
C ASP A 66 3.17 -13.76 18.43
N ASN A 67 3.36 -12.50 18.79
CA ASN A 67 4.66 -11.89 19.08
C ASN A 67 5.67 -11.98 17.95
N LYS A 68 5.21 -11.93 16.70
CA LYS A 68 6.05 -11.83 15.48
C LYS A 68 6.09 -10.40 14.98
N PRO A 69 7.23 -9.88 14.52
CA PRO A 69 7.28 -8.55 13.91
C PRO A 69 6.33 -8.44 12.71
N VAL A 70 5.57 -7.34 12.66
CA VAL A 70 4.68 -6.97 11.56
C VAL A 70 4.85 -5.49 11.24
N TYR A 71 4.60 -5.07 10.00
CA TYR A 71 5.00 -3.75 9.55
C TYR A 71 3.89 -2.95 8.87
N GLY A 72 2.64 -3.37 9.12
CA GLY A 72 1.48 -2.74 8.50
C GLY A 72 1.21 -3.21 7.06
N SER A 73 0.18 -2.64 6.47
CA SER A 73 -0.30 -3.00 5.12
C SER A 73 -0.18 -1.85 4.11
N MET A 74 0.54 -0.79 4.48
CA MET A 74 0.75 0.37 3.61
C MET A 74 2.15 0.31 3.00
N ILE A 75 2.23 0.36 1.68
CA ILE A 75 3.48 0.43 0.93
C ILE A 75 3.45 1.73 0.12
N SER A 76 4.53 2.49 0.13
CA SER A 76 4.76 3.54 -0.85
C SER A 76 5.91 3.13 -1.75
N PHE A 77 5.77 3.32 -3.06
CA PHE A 77 6.83 2.99 -4.01
C PHE A 77 6.81 3.95 -5.19
N GLU A 78 7.97 4.12 -5.81
CA GLU A 78 8.15 4.94 -7.01
C GLU A 78 8.46 4.02 -8.19
N VAL A 79 7.71 4.18 -9.26
CA VAL A 79 7.97 3.46 -10.51
C VAL A 79 8.91 4.27 -11.41
N ASP A 80 9.52 3.60 -12.41
CA ASP A 80 10.37 4.25 -13.39
C ASP A 80 9.62 5.38 -14.12
N ASN A 81 10.33 6.46 -14.47
CA ASN A 81 9.79 7.65 -15.13
C ASN A 81 9.18 7.36 -16.51
N ASN A 82 9.50 6.24 -17.13
CA ASN A 82 8.95 5.82 -18.40
C ASN A 82 7.54 5.22 -18.27
N ILE A 83 7.08 4.90 -17.05
CA ILE A 83 5.77 4.32 -16.80
C ILE A 83 4.72 5.43 -16.73
N ASP A 84 3.77 5.39 -17.64
CA ASP A 84 2.60 6.27 -17.67
C ASP A 84 1.57 5.83 -16.63
N LEU A 85 1.42 6.62 -15.55
CA LEU A 85 0.51 6.29 -14.45
C LEU A 85 -0.98 6.29 -14.84
N ASP A 86 -1.37 7.03 -15.88
CA ASP A 86 -2.75 7.00 -16.40
C ASP A 86 -3.04 5.67 -17.10
N LYS A 87 -2.07 5.16 -17.86
CA LYS A 87 -2.17 3.83 -18.48
C LYS A 87 -2.10 2.73 -17.43
N PHE A 88 -1.17 2.84 -16.48
CA PHE A 88 -1.06 1.94 -15.33
C PHE A 88 -2.41 1.79 -14.62
N ALA A 89 -3.04 2.91 -14.25
CA ALA A 89 -4.31 2.91 -13.53
C ALA A 89 -5.46 2.26 -14.34
N LYS A 90 -5.47 2.43 -15.66
CA LYS A 90 -6.50 1.84 -16.54
C LYS A 90 -6.39 0.32 -16.69
N LYS A 91 -5.23 -0.25 -16.41
CA LYS A 91 -4.99 -1.71 -16.49
C LYS A 91 -5.39 -2.44 -15.21
N LEU A 92 -5.66 -1.71 -14.11
CA LEU A 92 -6.06 -2.29 -12.83
C LEU A 92 -7.52 -2.78 -12.88
N ASN A 93 -7.76 -3.99 -12.38
CA ASN A 93 -9.08 -4.63 -12.28
C ASN A 93 -9.41 -5.07 -10.85
N ILE A 94 -8.45 -5.67 -10.15
CA ILE A 94 -8.57 -6.14 -8.76
C ILE A 94 -8.25 -4.98 -7.82
N ILE A 95 -7.10 -4.34 -8.05
CA ILE A 95 -6.65 -3.17 -7.30
C ILE A 95 -7.46 -1.96 -7.75
N THR A 96 -8.07 -1.25 -6.83
CA THR A 96 -8.91 -0.08 -7.15
C THR A 96 -8.11 1.21 -6.96
N LEU A 97 -8.13 2.09 -7.98
CA LEU A 97 -7.60 3.45 -7.83
C LEU A 97 -8.53 4.27 -6.91
N ALA A 98 -8.09 4.54 -5.69
CA ALA A 98 -8.88 5.27 -4.69
C ALA A 98 -8.00 5.86 -3.58
N GLU A 99 -8.46 6.94 -2.96
CA GLU A 99 -7.76 7.63 -1.86
C GLU A 99 -7.91 6.95 -0.50
N SER A 100 -8.83 5.99 -0.37
CA SER A 100 -9.10 5.26 0.86
C SER A 100 -7.99 4.26 1.20
N LEU A 101 -8.01 3.70 2.40
CA LEU A 101 -7.02 2.74 2.88
C LEU A 101 -7.57 1.83 3.99
N GLY A 102 -6.86 0.75 4.30
CA GLY A 102 -7.13 -0.11 5.46
C GLY A 102 -8.31 -1.07 5.30
N GLY A 103 -9.00 -1.06 4.16
CA GLY A 103 -10.10 -1.99 3.86
C GLY A 103 -9.60 -3.38 3.47
N VAL A 104 -10.56 -4.30 3.24
CA VAL A 104 -10.26 -5.66 2.75
C VAL A 104 -9.85 -5.67 1.28
N LYS A 105 -10.24 -4.65 0.53
CA LYS A 105 -9.83 -4.44 -0.86
C LYS A 105 -8.48 -3.75 -0.94
N SER A 106 -7.68 -4.17 -1.91
CA SER A 106 -6.45 -3.49 -2.30
C SER A 106 -6.75 -2.18 -3.02
N LEU A 107 -6.18 -1.09 -2.51
CA LEU A 107 -6.38 0.26 -3.04
C LEU A 107 -5.05 0.91 -3.34
N ILE A 108 -4.96 1.59 -4.48
CA ILE A 108 -3.77 2.35 -4.86
C ILE A 108 -4.14 3.80 -5.16
N SER A 109 -3.25 4.72 -4.89
CA SER A 109 -3.43 6.14 -5.21
C SER A 109 -2.12 6.77 -5.65
N CYS A 110 -2.22 7.85 -6.45
CA CYS A 110 -1.12 8.71 -6.84
C CYS A 110 -1.17 9.98 -5.96
N PRO A 111 -0.42 10.07 -4.85
CA PRO A 111 -0.52 11.20 -3.94
C PRO A 111 -0.30 12.56 -4.62
N TYR A 112 0.59 12.62 -5.60
CA TYR A 112 0.93 13.84 -6.33
C TYR A 112 -0.27 14.49 -7.04
N SER A 113 -1.06 13.71 -7.75
CA SER A 113 -2.21 14.17 -8.54
C SER A 113 -3.56 14.05 -7.84
N MET A 114 -3.64 13.29 -6.74
CA MET A 114 -4.88 13.02 -6.00
C MET A 114 -4.87 13.74 -4.64
N THR A 115 -4.43 13.06 -3.57
CA THR A 115 -4.55 13.58 -2.19
C THR A 115 -3.79 14.89 -1.93
N HIS A 116 -2.74 15.19 -2.69
CA HIS A 116 -1.92 16.39 -2.55
C HIS A 116 -1.98 17.29 -3.80
N ALA A 117 -3.02 17.16 -4.64
CA ALA A 117 -3.14 17.94 -5.88
C ALA A 117 -3.08 19.45 -5.65
N SER A 118 -3.66 19.95 -4.55
CA SER A 118 -3.68 21.37 -4.18
C SER A 118 -2.41 21.88 -3.49
N VAL A 119 -1.45 21.00 -3.13
CA VAL A 119 -0.21 21.38 -2.48
C VAL A 119 0.76 21.96 -3.53
N PRO A 120 1.45 23.08 -3.26
CA PRO A 120 2.48 23.63 -4.15
C PRO A 120 3.58 22.61 -4.48
N GLU A 121 4.12 22.67 -5.69
CA GLU A 121 5.06 21.66 -6.19
C GLU A 121 6.37 21.62 -5.37
N ASP A 122 6.88 22.74 -4.98
CA ASP A 122 8.07 22.86 -4.13
C ASP A 122 7.86 22.22 -2.74
N GLU A 123 6.66 22.25 -2.21
CA GLU A 123 6.30 21.58 -0.97
C GLU A 123 6.16 20.07 -1.16
N LYS A 124 5.54 19.62 -2.27
CA LYS A 124 5.46 18.19 -2.62
C LYS A 124 6.87 17.57 -2.69
N ILE A 125 7.80 18.25 -3.35
CA ILE A 125 9.19 17.80 -3.49
C ILE A 125 9.86 17.69 -2.11
N LYS A 126 9.69 18.67 -1.23
CA LYS A 126 10.24 18.63 0.13
C LYS A 126 9.67 17.50 0.97
N LEU A 127 8.43 17.12 0.73
CA LEU A 127 7.74 15.99 1.38
C LEU A 127 8.08 14.63 0.73
N GLY A 128 8.87 14.61 -0.35
CA GLY A 128 9.19 13.40 -1.11
C GLY A 128 8.00 12.85 -1.90
N ILE A 129 7.04 13.72 -2.25
CA ILE A 129 5.88 13.35 -3.08
C ILE A 129 6.23 13.64 -4.54
N THR A 130 6.75 12.64 -5.22
CA THR A 130 7.13 12.71 -6.63
C THR A 130 5.95 12.39 -7.55
N PRO A 131 5.97 12.81 -8.84
CA PRO A 131 4.92 12.45 -9.79
C PRO A 131 4.70 10.94 -9.96
N ASN A 132 5.75 10.14 -9.74
CA ASN A 132 5.74 8.68 -9.93
C ASN A 132 5.52 7.90 -8.64
N LEU A 133 5.26 8.59 -7.53
CA LEU A 133 4.97 7.96 -6.25
C LEU A 133 3.57 7.35 -6.25
N LEU A 134 3.49 6.08 -5.89
CA LEU A 134 2.27 5.35 -5.64
C LEU A 134 2.15 5.00 -4.16
N ARG A 135 0.96 5.13 -3.60
CA ARG A 135 0.62 4.66 -2.26
C ARG A 135 -0.34 3.48 -2.36
N PHE A 136 0.08 2.34 -1.88
CA PHE A 136 -0.67 1.09 -1.95
C PHE A 136 -1.14 0.64 -0.57
N SER A 137 -2.45 0.51 -0.41
CA SER A 137 -3.12 -0.11 0.75
C SER A 137 -3.46 -1.54 0.39
N VAL A 138 -2.68 -2.48 0.92
CA VAL A 138 -2.80 -3.90 0.59
C VAL A 138 -4.00 -4.53 1.29
N GLY A 139 -4.83 -5.22 0.54
CA GLY A 139 -6.00 -5.96 1.00
C GLY A 139 -5.71 -7.43 1.30
N ILE A 140 -6.78 -8.24 1.28
CA ILE A 140 -6.73 -9.66 1.63
C ILE A 140 -6.87 -10.59 0.42
N GLU A 141 -6.84 -10.07 -0.80
CA GLU A 141 -6.90 -10.83 -2.04
C GLU A 141 -5.73 -11.84 -2.13
N HIS A 142 -5.76 -12.72 -3.09
CA HIS A 142 -4.63 -13.63 -3.32
C HIS A 142 -3.41 -12.83 -3.76
N VAL A 143 -2.28 -13.02 -3.08
CA VAL A 143 -1.09 -12.18 -3.27
C VAL A 143 -0.52 -12.26 -4.68
N GLU A 144 -0.54 -13.44 -5.30
CA GLU A 144 -0.05 -13.63 -6.67
C GLU A 144 -0.91 -12.91 -7.72
N ASP A 145 -2.22 -12.78 -7.47
CA ASP A 145 -3.11 -12.02 -8.35
C ASP A 145 -2.78 -10.53 -8.29
N LEU A 146 -2.50 -10.01 -7.08
CA LEU A 146 -2.08 -8.61 -6.89
C LEU A 146 -0.73 -8.33 -7.57
N ILE A 147 0.23 -9.23 -7.44
CA ILE A 147 1.55 -9.11 -8.08
C ILE A 147 1.42 -9.19 -9.59
N SER A 148 0.67 -10.16 -10.10
CA SER A 148 0.45 -10.31 -11.54
C SER A 148 -0.21 -9.07 -12.15
N GLU A 149 -1.15 -8.46 -11.45
CA GLU A 149 -1.79 -7.24 -11.91
C GLU A 149 -0.85 -6.03 -11.87
N LEU A 150 -0.06 -5.87 -10.79
CA LEU A 150 0.95 -4.80 -10.69
C LEU A 150 2.00 -4.93 -11.80
N ASP A 151 2.51 -6.14 -12.05
CA ASP A 151 3.48 -6.39 -13.09
C ASP A 151 2.92 -6.06 -14.48
N PHE A 152 1.72 -6.57 -14.77
CA PHE A 152 1.01 -6.26 -16.03
C PHE A 152 0.72 -4.75 -16.19
N ALA A 153 0.37 -4.07 -15.11
CA ALA A 153 0.09 -2.63 -15.16
C ALA A 153 1.35 -1.79 -15.43
N MET A 154 2.51 -2.26 -14.97
CA MET A 154 3.81 -1.62 -15.24
C MET A 154 4.42 -1.95 -16.59
N ASP A 155 3.83 -2.84 -17.39
CA ASP A 155 4.28 -3.12 -18.74
C ASP A 155 3.82 -2.06 -19.75
N ASP A 156 4.70 -1.67 -20.68
CA ASP A 156 4.44 -0.64 -21.70
C ASP A 156 3.66 -1.14 -22.95
N ASN A 157 2.87 -2.20 -22.83
CA ASN A 157 2.10 -2.72 -23.97
C ASN A 157 0.76 -2.02 -24.18
#